data_bfbfaa4b9e709b63b6b11d80ca52bffd
#
_entry.id   bfbfaa4b9e709b63b6b11d80ca52bffd
#
_cell.length_a   1.000
_cell.length_b   1.000
_cell.length_c   1.000
_cell.angle_alpha   90.00
_cell.angle_beta   90.00
_cell.angle_gamma   90.00
#
_symmetry.space_group_name_H-M   'P 1'
#
loop_
_entity.id
_entity.type
_entity.pdbx_description
1 polymer ?
#
loop_
_entity_poly.entity_id
_entity_poly.type
_entity_poly.pdbx_seq_one_letter_code
_entity_poly.pdbx_strand_id
1 'polypeptide(L)'
;MKKVVIAIDSFKGCLPSVEAGKAAAEGIRSIYPECEVICLPIADGGEGMLDMLIMATNGQEVPISAHDPLMRWRNTYYGISENGETAFIEMASISGLPLVPPERRNPMLTTTYGTGEIIRDALERGCRNFIIGIGGSATNDAGLGMLQALGFRFSDKKGKEVGTGRGEVLIKVAHIDNTFVHPALNSCRFTIACDVQNLFYGPEGAAYVFAPQKGADREMVEALDAGLQNFAEVIRHTTGKDISHHPGAGAAGGMGGSLLAFLNAELKPGIQLMLEALDFSNKIKSADLIITGEGKADRQTLMGKVPSGILAEARKQNIPVILLAGNIEDSDELQQAGFEGVFSVNPPFISLEEAMRPEVACKNIQQTVESICKK
;
A
#
# COMPACT_ATOMS: atom_id res chain seq x y z
N MET A 1 7.14 13.14 -31.93
CA MET A 1 7.24 12.63 -30.55
C MET A 1 8.45 11.70 -30.49
N LYS A 2 9.40 11.94 -29.58
CA LYS A 2 10.66 11.17 -29.50
C LYS A 2 10.67 10.22 -28.30
N LYS A 3 10.12 10.65 -27.16
CA LYS A 3 10.11 9.86 -25.93
C LYS A 3 8.77 9.99 -25.21
N VAL A 4 8.14 8.87 -24.90
CA VAL A 4 6.90 8.81 -24.10
C VAL A 4 7.10 7.87 -22.93
N VAL A 5 6.65 8.30 -21.73
CA VAL A 5 6.62 7.45 -20.55
C VAL A 5 5.17 7.10 -20.24
N ILE A 6 4.90 5.82 -20.03
CA ILE A 6 3.58 5.28 -19.70
C ILE A 6 3.63 4.75 -18.28
N ALA A 7 2.78 5.28 -17.41
CA ALA A 7 2.65 4.88 -16.01
C ALA A 7 1.17 4.84 -15.63
N ILE A 8 0.52 3.72 -15.92
CA ILE A 8 -0.92 3.49 -15.79
C ILE A 8 -1.16 2.51 -14.64
N ASP A 9 -2.03 2.87 -13.69
CA ASP A 9 -2.50 1.94 -12.64
C ASP A 9 -3.38 0.82 -13.25
N SER A 10 -3.62 -0.21 -12.47
CA SER A 10 -4.54 -1.28 -12.85
C SER A 10 -5.96 -0.74 -13.06
N PHE A 11 -6.64 -1.25 -14.08
CA PHE A 11 -8.08 -1.09 -14.22
C PHE A 11 -8.72 -2.18 -13.36
N LYS A 12 -8.95 -1.86 -12.09
CA LYS A 12 -9.35 -2.82 -11.03
C LYS A 12 -10.46 -3.76 -11.47
N GLY A 13 -10.23 -5.07 -11.33
CA GLY A 13 -11.16 -6.12 -11.77
C GLY A 13 -11.22 -6.36 -13.29
N CYS A 14 -10.40 -5.65 -14.08
CA CYS A 14 -10.38 -5.77 -15.54
C CYS A 14 -8.98 -6.05 -16.08
N LEU A 15 -8.02 -5.13 -15.88
CA LEU A 15 -6.73 -5.17 -16.56
C LEU A 15 -5.58 -4.80 -15.62
N PRO A 16 -4.53 -5.63 -15.50
CA PRO A 16 -3.32 -5.28 -14.74
C PRO A 16 -2.58 -4.08 -15.35
N SER A 17 -1.86 -3.32 -14.52
CA SER A 17 -1.04 -2.18 -14.93
C SER A 17 -0.10 -2.49 -16.10
N VAL A 18 0.57 -3.65 -16.09
CA VAL A 18 1.49 -4.09 -17.13
C VAL A 18 0.78 -4.19 -18.49
N GLU A 19 -0.42 -4.77 -18.52
CA GLU A 19 -1.18 -4.96 -19.76
C GLU A 19 -1.77 -3.65 -20.27
N ALA A 20 -2.27 -2.80 -19.39
CA ALA A 20 -2.73 -1.45 -19.72
C ALA A 20 -1.60 -0.62 -20.34
N GLY A 21 -0.41 -0.67 -19.74
CA GLY A 21 0.79 0.00 -20.25
C GLY A 21 1.22 -0.52 -21.63
N LYS A 22 1.19 -1.84 -21.86
CA LYS A 22 1.49 -2.43 -23.17
C LYS A 22 0.51 -1.99 -24.25
N ALA A 23 -0.79 -2.02 -23.95
CA ALA A 23 -1.82 -1.58 -24.90
C ALA A 23 -1.64 -0.10 -25.31
N ALA A 24 -1.33 0.77 -24.34
CA ALA A 24 -1.02 2.17 -24.62
C ALA A 24 0.26 2.32 -25.48
N ALA A 25 1.30 1.53 -25.20
CA ALA A 25 2.54 1.54 -25.96
C ALA A 25 2.35 1.10 -27.43
N GLU A 26 1.51 0.11 -27.67
CA GLU A 26 1.13 -0.32 -29.02
C GLU A 26 0.45 0.83 -29.80
N GLY A 27 -0.44 1.57 -29.10
CA GLY A 27 -1.07 2.75 -29.70
C GLY A 27 -0.06 3.83 -30.09
N ILE A 28 0.94 4.11 -29.27
CA ILE A 28 2.02 5.06 -29.61
C ILE A 28 2.83 4.57 -30.79
N ARG A 29 3.31 3.32 -30.74
CA ARG A 29 4.19 2.75 -31.79
C ARG A 29 3.50 2.63 -33.12
N SER A 30 2.18 2.46 -33.18
CA SER A 30 1.43 2.44 -34.42
C SER A 30 1.48 3.76 -35.19
N ILE A 31 1.65 4.89 -34.51
CA ILE A 31 1.70 6.24 -35.07
C ILE A 31 3.14 6.77 -35.14
N TYR A 32 3.96 6.46 -34.16
CA TYR A 32 5.35 6.90 -34.00
C TYR A 32 6.27 5.69 -33.82
N PRO A 33 6.61 4.93 -34.90
CA PRO A 33 7.40 3.70 -34.79
C PRO A 33 8.80 3.89 -34.19
N GLU A 34 9.38 5.08 -34.34
CA GLU A 34 10.72 5.42 -33.82
C GLU A 34 10.69 6.06 -32.42
N CYS A 35 9.51 6.15 -31.79
CA CYS A 35 9.38 6.72 -30.47
C CYS A 35 9.97 5.78 -29.42
N GLU A 36 10.81 6.31 -28.52
CA GLU A 36 11.21 5.63 -27.30
C GLU A 36 10.00 5.57 -26.35
N VAL A 37 9.46 4.38 -26.12
CA VAL A 37 8.33 4.18 -25.22
C VAL A 37 8.78 3.40 -24.00
N ILE A 38 8.73 4.06 -22.83
CA ILE A 38 9.07 3.47 -21.54
C ILE A 38 7.78 3.16 -20.79
N CYS A 39 7.50 1.87 -20.58
CA CYS A 39 6.37 1.43 -19.74
C CYS A 39 6.86 1.17 -18.30
N LEU A 40 6.27 1.86 -17.36
CA LEU A 40 6.53 1.72 -15.93
C LEU A 40 5.27 1.19 -15.25
N PRO A 41 5.19 -0.11 -14.96
CA PRO A 41 4.10 -0.64 -14.15
C PRO A 41 4.08 0.06 -12.79
N ILE A 42 2.89 0.44 -12.34
CA ILE A 42 2.74 1.25 -11.14
C ILE A 42 1.45 0.88 -10.39
N ALA A 43 1.46 1.06 -9.06
CA ALA A 43 0.31 0.91 -8.19
C ALA A 43 0.29 2.02 -7.13
N ASP A 44 -0.86 2.23 -6.51
CA ASP A 44 -1.07 3.25 -5.47
C ASP A 44 -0.62 2.82 -4.05
N GLY A 45 0.13 1.72 -3.92
CA GLY A 45 0.53 1.16 -2.60
C GLY A 45 -0.46 0.13 -2.05
N GLY A 46 -1.50 -0.20 -2.82
CA GLY A 46 -2.44 -1.29 -2.55
C GLY A 46 -1.98 -2.62 -3.13
N GLU A 47 -2.94 -3.41 -3.58
CA GLU A 47 -2.71 -4.74 -4.17
C GLU A 47 -1.76 -4.67 -5.39
N GLY A 48 -0.76 -5.55 -5.40
CA GLY A 48 0.23 -5.65 -6.49
C GLY A 48 1.48 -4.77 -6.31
N MET A 49 1.59 -3.98 -5.25
CA MET A 49 2.78 -3.18 -4.95
C MET A 49 4.03 -4.06 -4.81
N LEU A 50 3.90 -5.21 -4.15
CA LEU A 50 5.00 -6.16 -3.93
C LEU A 50 5.64 -6.62 -5.24
N ASP A 51 4.82 -7.12 -6.16
CA ASP A 51 5.30 -7.65 -7.45
C ASP A 51 5.98 -6.56 -8.29
N MET A 52 5.42 -5.35 -8.26
CA MET A 52 5.99 -4.20 -8.97
C MET A 52 7.34 -3.77 -8.39
N LEU A 53 7.49 -3.76 -7.06
CA LEU A 53 8.77 -3.44 -6.42
C LEU A 53 9.84 -4.51 -6.72
N ILE A 54 9.46 -5.78 -6.72
CA ILE A 54 10.36 -6.88 -7.13
C ILE A 54 10.82 -6.66 -8.58
N MET A 55 9.89 -6.43 -9.50
CA MET A 55 10.22 -6.17 -10.92
C MET A 55 11.09 -4.92 -11.09
N ALA A 56 10.74 -3.83 -10.42
CA ALA A 56 11.42 -2.54 -10.54
C ALA A 56 12.89 -2.58 -10.08
N THR A 57 13.20 -3.47 -9.15
CA THR A 57 14.53 -3.60 -8.54
C THR A 57 15.31 -4.83 -8.99
N ASN A 58 14.84 -5.53 -10.05
CA ASN A 58 15.35 -6.84 -10.46
C ASN A 58 15.47 -7.81 -9.27
N GLY A 59 14.55 -7.69 -8.33
CA GLY A 59 14.54 -8.46 -7.10
C GLY A 59 14.02 -9.87 -7.31
N GLN A 60 13.92 -10.60 -6.20
CA GLN A 60 13.42 -11.97 -6.19
C GLN A 60 12.33 -12.17 -5.15
N GLU A 61 11.41 -13.09 -5.44
CA GLU A 61 10.46 -13.60 -4.47
C GLU A 61 11.14 -14.53 -3.48
N VAL A 62 10.80 -14.38 -2.20
CA VAL A 62 11.28 -15.24 -1.12
C VAL A 62 10.08 -15.95 -0.50
N PRO A 63 9.89 -17.24 -0.77
CA PRO A 63 8.81 -18.01 -0.17
C PRO A 63 9.06 -18.21 1.33
N ILE A 64 7.99 -18.13 2.13
CA ILE A 64 8.01 -18.32 3.57
C ILE A 64 6.71 -18.95 4.06
N SER A 65 6.80 -19.77 5.11
CA SER A 65 5.64 -20.17 5.92
C SER A 65 5.58 -19.28 7.16
N ALA A 66 4.44 -18.63 7.38
CA ALA A 66 4.18 -17.76 8.52
C ALA A 66 2.74 -17.93 9.03
N HIS A 67 2.43 -17.35 10.18
CA HIS A 67 1.10 -17.44 10.76
C HIS A 67 0.12 -16.41 10.12
N ASP A 68 -1.06 -16.91 9.74
CA ASP A 68 -2.17 -16.08 9.28
C ASP A 68 -2.82 -15.29 10.46
N PRO A 69 -3.80 -14.39 10.23
CA PRO A 69 -4.43 -13.64 11.31
C PRO A 69 -5.08 -14.49 12.42
N LEU A 70 -5.38 -15.75 12.12
CA LEU A 70 -5.95 -16.71 13.06
C LEU A 70 -4.93 -17.70 13.64
N MET A 71 -3.63 -17.40 13.51
CA MET A 71 -2.52 -18.26 13.98
C MET A 71 -2.46 -19.64 13.32
N ARG A 72 -2.87 -19.75 12.06
CA ARG A 72 -2.70 -20.97 11.27
C ARG A 72 -1.50 -20.80 10.34
N TRP A 73 -0.71 -21.84 10.15
CA TRP A 73 0.40 -21.84 9.19
C TRP A 73 -0.10 -21.64 7.76
N ARG A 74 0.55 -20.73 7.05
CA ARG A 74 0.25 -20.41 5.66
C ARG A 74 1.53 -20.12 4.89
N ASN A 75 1.57 -20.62 3.66
CA ASN A 75 2.63 -20.26 2.72
C ASN A 75 2.30 -18.93 2.06
N THR A 76 3.28 -18.07 2.00
CA THR A 76 3.26 -16.78 1.35
C THR A 76 4.65 -16.44 0.81
N TYR A 77 4.86 -15.23 0.31
CA TYR A 77 6.17 -14.75 -0.10
C TYR A 77 6.29 -13.25 0.20
N TYR A 78 7.51 -12.78 0.19
CA TYR A 78 7.87 -11.36 0.19
C TYR A 78 8.99 -11.14 -0.82
N GLY A 79 9.36 -9.88 -1.11
CA GLY A 79 10.41 -9.56 -2.08
C GLY A 79 11.71 -9.16 -1.42
N ILE A 80 12.83 -9.44 -2.09
CA ILE A 80 14.14 -8.87 -1.76
C ILE A 80 14.72 -8.27 -3.03
N SER A 81 15.25 -7.04 -2.95
CA SER A 81 15.94 -6.36 -4.04
C SER A 81 17.18 -7.13 -4.52
N GLU A 82 17.63 -6.89 -5.76
CA GLU A 82 18.79 -7.57 -6.37
C GLU A 82 20.05 -7.52 -5.48
N ASN A 83 20.30 -6.39 -4.82
CA ASN A 83 21.45 -6.23 -3.93
C ASN A 83 21.29 -6.91 -2.55
N GLY A 84 20.14 -7.50 -2.25
CA GLY A 84 19.86 -8.17 -0.98
C GLY A 84 19.61 -7.25 0.23
N GLU A 85 19.60 -5.94 0.05
CA GLU A 85 19.56 -4.99 1.18
C GLU A 85 18.14 -4.56 1.57
N THR A 86 17.18 -4.59 0.61
CA THR A 86 15.82 -4.09 0.81
C THR A 86 14.80 -5.23 0.74
N ALA A 87 13.99 -5.36 1.77
CA ALA A 87 12.83 -6.25 1.79
C ALA A 87 11.55 -5.49 1.44
N PHE A 88 10.73 -6.09 0.58
CA PHE A 88 9.42 -5.61 0.17
C PHE A 88 8.35 -6.52 0.77
N ILE A 89 7.45 -5.98 1.56
CA ILE A 89 6.45 -6.76 2.29
C ILE A 89 5.07 -6.15 2.05
N GLU A 90 4.13 -6.96 1.65
CA GLU A 90 2.71 -6.62 1.62
C GLU A 90 2.03 -7.33 2.78
N MET A 91 1.63 -6.57 3.82
CA MET A 91 1.04 -7.15 5.03
C MET A 91 -0.22 -7.96 4.72
N ALA A 92 -0.98 -7.59 3.69
CA ALA A 92 -2.20 -8.30 3.30
C ALA A 92 -1.95 -9.74 2.87
N SER A 93 -0.75 -10.09 2.42
CA SER A 93 -0.39 -11.45 2.00
C SER A 93 -0.39 -12.46 3.15
N ILE A 94 -0.24 -11.98 4.40
CA ILE A 94 -0.19 -12.83 5.60
C ILE A 94 -1.07 -12.34 6.77
N SER A 95 -1.43 -11.06 6.80
CA SER A 95 -2.30 -10.49 7.85
C SER A 95 -3.53 -9.79 7.26
N GLY A 96 -3.89 -10.13 6.01
CA GLY A 96 -4.96 -9.49 5.24
C GLY A 96 -6.36 -10.02 5.52
N LEU A 97 -7.36 -9.17 5.26
CA LEU A 97 -8.78 -9.48 5.45
C LEU A 97 -9.28 -10.63 4.57
N PRO A 98 -8.82 -10.82 3.30
CA PRO A 98 -9.22 -11.97 2.49
C PRO A 98 -8.82 -13.33 3.06
N LEU A 99 -7.83 -13.37 3.97
CA LEU A 99 -7.39 -14.61 4.61
C LEU A 99 -8.33 -15.09 5.72
N VAL A 100 -9.25 -14.22 6.17
CA VAL A 100 -10.23 -14.51 7.21
C VAL A 100 -11.61 -14.72 6.57
N PRO A 101 -12.15 -15.93 6.62
CA PRO A 101 -13.51 -16.19 6.12
C PRO A 101 -14.53 -15.23 6.75
N PRO A 102 -15.52 -14.75 6.00
CA PRO A 102 -16.47 -13.74 6.48
C PRO A 102 -17.10 -14.08 7.83
N GLU A 103 -17.48 -15.34 8.04
CA GLU A 103 -18.10 -15.87 9.26
C GLU A 103 -17.14 -15.95 10.46
N ARG A 104 -15.83 -15.80 10.23
CA ARG A 104 -14.79 -15.82 11.26
C ARG A 104 -14.14 -14.45 11.48
N ARG A 105 -14.62 -13.41 10.80
CA ARG A 105 -14.10 -12.06 10.97
C ARG A 105 -14.41 -11.53 12.37
N ASN A 106 -13.36 -11.30 13.13
CA ASN A 106 -13.44 -10.71 14.47
C ASN A 106 -12.09 -10.06 14.80
N PRO A 107 -11.95 -8.73 14.74
CA PRO A 107 -10.68 -8.05 14.96
C PRO A 107 -10.20 -8.09 16.42
N MET A 108 -11.05 -8.52 17.35
CA MET A 108 -10.61 -8.82 18.72
C MET A 108 -9.65 -10.01 18.78
N LEU A 109 -9.78 -10.96 17.83
CA LEU A 109 -9.10 -12.27 17.85
C LEU A 109 -8.03 -12.42 16.77
N THR A 110 -7.86 -11.44 15.89
CA THR A 110 -6.84 -11.47 14.82
C THR A 110 -5.53 -10.83 15.27
N THR A 111 -4.43 -11.25 14.62
CA THR A 111 -3.07 -10.85 14.98
C THR A 111 -2.21 -10.52 13.76
N THR A 112 -1.27 -9.60 13.92
CA THR A 112 -0.23 -9.25 12.96
C THR A 112 1.05 -10.10 13.11
N TYR A 113 1.02 -11.19 13.88
CA TYR A 113 2.21 -11.99 14.22
C TYR A 113 2.99 -12.44 12.98
N GLY A 114 2.29 -12.93 11.95
CA GLY A 114 2.92 -13.38 10.70
C GLY A 114 3.66 -12.27 9.95
N THR A 115 3.17 -11.04 9.99
CA THR A 115 3.91 -9.89 9.42
C THR A 115 5.25 -9.71 10.12
N GLY A 116 5.30 -9.88 11.45
CA GLY A 116 6.55 -9.84 12.21
C GLY A 116 7.48 -11.01 11.89
N GLU A 117 6.94 -12.19 11.61
CA GLU A 117 7.75 -13.35 11.18
C GLU A 117 8.44 -13.09 9.84
N ILE A 118 7.74 -12.47 8.87
CA ILE A 118 8.33 -12.07 7.59
C ILE A 118 9.44 -11.05 7.80
N ILE A 119 9.21 -10.02 8.61
CA ILE A 119 10.23 -9.01 8.93
C ILE A 119 11.47 -9.70 9.55
N ARG A 120 11.28 -10.63 10.47
CA ARG A 120 12.36 -11.36 11.12
C ARG A 120 13.17 -12.20 10.12
N ASP A 121 12.52 -12.96 9.23
CA ASP A 121 13.20 -13.75 8.20
C ASP A 121 14.05 -12.86 7.28
N ALA A 122 13.51 -11.71 6.86
CA ALA A 122 14.25 -10.74 6.06
C ALA A 122 15.46 -10.14 6.81
N LEU A 123 15.32 -9.86 8.12
CA LEU A 123 16.43 -9.43 8.97
C LEU A 123 17.54 -10.49 9.05
N GLU A 124 17.18 -11.75 9.23
CA GLU A 124 18.10 -12.90 9.31
C GLU A 124 18.83 -13.12 7.96
N ARG A 125 18.19 -12.78 6.83
CA ARG A 125 18.79 -12.79 5.48
C ARG A 125 19.71 -11.59 5.21
N GLY A 126 19.77 -10.63 6.11
CA GLY A 126 20.65 -9.47 5.98
C GLY A 126 20.00 -8.20 5.49
N CYS A 127 18.71 -8.17 5.21
CA CYS A 127 18.00 -6.94 4.85
C CYS A 127 18.06 -5.90 5.99
N ARG A 128 18.22 -4.63 5.61
CA ARG A 128 18.26 -3.50 6.54
C ARG A 128 17.32 -2.37 6.14
N ASN A 129 16.82 -2.39 4.92
CA ASN A 129 15.78 -1.48 4.43
C ASN A 129 14.49 -2.27 4.24
N PHE A 130 13.38 -1.72 4.71
CA PHE A 130 12.08 -2.36 4.63
C PHE A 130 11.07 -1.41 3.99
N ILE A 131 10.41 -1.86 2.95
CA ILE A 131 9.27 -1.19 2.34
C ILE A 131 8.05 -2.07 2.60
N ILE A 132 7.10 -1.56 3.38
CA ILE A 132 5.96 -2.34 3.85
C ILE A 132 4.66 -1.66 3.46
N GLY A 133 3.84 -2.33 2.66
CA GLY A 133 2.45 -1.95 2.41
C GLY A 133 1.56 -2.46 3.54
N ILE A 134 0.81 -1.57 4.17
CA ILE A 134 -0.04 -1.93 5.33
C ILE A 134 -1.54 -1.89 5.03
N GLY A 135 -1.93 -1.72 3.76
CA GLY A 135 -3.32 -1.80 3.32
C GLY A 135 -3.95 -3.19 3.49
N GLY A 136 -5.27 -3.28 3.47
CA GLY A 136 -6.02 -4.53 3.44
C GLY A 136 -6.00 -5.40 4.71
N SER A 137 -5.61 -4.87 5.87
CA SER A 137 -5.44 -5.62 7.12
C SER A 137 -6.74 -6.24 7.66
N ALA A 138 -6.62 -7.43 8.27
CA ALA A 138 -7.68 -8.11 9.04
C ALA A 138 -7.68 -7.76 10.54
N THR A 139 -6.70 -7.00 11.00
CA THR A 139 -6.29 -6.91 12.40
C THR A 139 -6.61 -5.54 13.01
N ASN A 140 -6.76 -5.51 14.33
CA ASN A 140 -6.83 -4.29 15.15
C ASN A 140 -6.07 -4.49 16.46
N ASP A 141 -4.86 -5.03 16.35
CA ASP A 141 -3.98 -5.39 17.46
C ASP A 141 -2.85 -4.37 17.67
N ALA A 142 -2.95 -3.19 17.06
CA ALA A 142 -1.91 -2.16 17.11
C ALA A 142 -0.51 -2.66 16.71
N GLY A 143 -0.41 -3.72 15.92
CA GLY A 143 0.88 -4.33 15.60
C GLY A 143 1.50 -5.13 16.75
N LEU A 144 0.76 -5.42 17.81
CA LEU A 144 1.26 -6.13 18.99
C LEU A 144 1.83 -7.49 18.63
N GLY A 145 1.12 -8.25 17.76
CA GLY A 145 1.60 -9.56 17.28
C GLY A 145 2.90 -9.43 16.49
N MET A 146 2.99 -8.45 15.59
CA MET A 146 4.22 -8.16 14.83
C MET A 146 5.40 -7.89 15.77
N LEU A 147 5.21 -7.05 16.76
CA LEU A 147 6.25 -6.73 17.73
C LEU A 147 6.67 -7.97 18.55
N GLN A 148 5.72 -8.84 18.93
CA GLN A 148 6.05 -10.10 19.62
C GLN A 148 6.93 -11.02 18.76
N ALA A 149 6.64 -11.16 17.48
CA ALA A 149 7.46 -11.95 16.55
C ALA A 149 8.88 -11.38 16.40
N LEU A 150 9.05 -10.06 16.62
CA LEU A 150 10.34 -9.37 16.61
C LEU A 150 11.08 -9.41 17.96
N GLY A 151 10.48 -10.04 18.98
CA GLY A 151 11.13 -10.25 20.29
C GLY A 151 10.68 -9.31 21.41
N PHE A 152 9.74 -8.39 21.15
CA PHE A 152 9.13 -7.61 22.23
C PHE A 152 8.25 -8.49 23.10
N ARG A 153 8.25 -8.25 24.41
CA ARG A 153 7.37 -8.93 25.37
C ARG A 153 6.43 -7.92 26.04
N PHE A 154 5.22 -8.34 26.27
CA PHE A 154 4.17 -7.52 26.85
C PHE A 154 3.58 -8.20 28.06
N SER A 155 3.42 -7.47 29.15
CA SER A 155 2.85 -8.00 30.39
C SER A 155 1.78 -7.07 30.98
N ASP A 156 0.93 -7.65 31.80
CA ASP A 156 -0.10 -6.96 32.56
C ASP A 156 0.48 -6.26 33.82
N LYS A 157 -0.38 -5.55 34.56
CA LYS A 157 0.00 -4.86 35.79
C LYS A 157 0.58 -5.78 36.90
N LYS A 158 0.41 -7.12 36.76
CA LYS A 158 0.96 -8.12 37.68
C LYS A 158 2.25 -8.76 37.16
N GLY A 159 2.75 -8.32 36.02
CA GLY A 159 3.94 -8.88 35.35
C GLY A 159 3.68 -10.19 34.62
N LYS A 160 2.42 -10.61 34.43
CA LYS A 160 2.08 -11.80 33.67
C LYS A 160 2.02 -11.46 32.18
N GLU A 161 2.63 -12.29 31.31
CA GLU A 161 2.55 -12.13 29.85
C GLU A 161 1.10 -12.17 29.36
N VAL A 162 0.77 -11.26 28.42
CA VAL A 162 -0.61 -11.08 27.91
C VAL A 162 -1.04 -12.14 26.88
N GLY A 163 -0.17 -13.06 26.51
CA GLY A 163 -0.43 -14.06 25.47
C GLY A 163 -0.23 -13.52 24.06
N THR A 164 -0.81 -14.19 23.07
CA THR A 164 -0.70 -13.76 21.66
C THR A 164 -1.28 -12.36 21.48
N GLY A 165 -0.54 -11.48 20.81
CA GLY A 165 -0.96 -10.12 20.49
C GLY A 165 -2.17 -10.10 19.58
N ARG A 166 -3.29 -9.65 20.11
CA ARG A 166 -4.61 -9.51 19.47
C ARG A 166 -5.31 -8.28 19.99
N GLY A 167 -6.38 -7.85 19.32
CA GLY A 167 -7.16 -6.70 19.75
C GLY A 167 -7.63 -6.78 21.22
N GLU A 168 -8.14 -7.94 21.64
CA GLU A 168 -8.69 -8.14 22.99
C GLU A 168 -7.68 -8.01 24.14
N VAL A 169 -6.38 -8.10 23.86
CA VAL A 169 -5.36 -8.04 24.92
C VAL A 169 -4.76 -6.65 25.09
N LEU A 170 -4.98 -5.72 24.19
CA LEU A 170 -4.42 -4.36 24.24
C LEU A 170 -4.74 -3.64 25.55
N ILE A 171 -5.97 -3.79 26.04
CA ILE A 171 -6.42 -3.17 27.32
C ILE A 171 -5.68 -3.71 28.55
N LYS A 172 -5.06 -4.87 28.45
CA LYS A 172 -4.35 -5.56 29.54
C LYS A 172 -2.87 -5.19 29.59
N VAL A 173 -2.31 -4.67 28.51
CA VAL A 173 -0.89 -4.33 28.43
C VAL A 173 -0.58 -3.20 29.42
N ALA A 174 0.42 -3.42 30.26
CA ALA A 174 0.92 -2.43 31.21
C ALA A 174 2.42 -2.19 31.09
N HIS A 175 3.18 -3.18 30.63
CA HIS A 175 4.63 -3.09 30.50
C HIS A 175 5.10 -3.66 29.18
N ILE A 176 6.13 -3.06 28.61
CA ILE A 176 6.81 -3.48 27.38
C ILE A 176 8.26 -3.75 27.73
N ASP A 177 8.73 -4.95 27.42
CA ASP A 177 10.14 -5.36 27.53
C ASP A 177 10.71 -5.55 26.12
N ASN A 178 11.79 -4.83 25.83
CA ASN A 178 12.51 -4.87 24.55
C ASN A 178 13.88 -5.57 24.66
N THR A 179 14.15 -6.27 25.77
CA THR A 179 15.45 -6.93 26.01
C THR A 179 15.77 -8.01 24.97
N PHE A 180 14.76 -8.67 24.43
CA PHE A 180 14.90 -9.79 23.49
C PHE A 180 14.67 -9.42 22.03
N VAL A 181 14.55 -8.13 21.76
CA VAL A 181 14.33 -7.62 20.41
C VAL A 181 15.54 -7.94 19.52
N HIS A 182 15.24 -8.31 18.27
CA HIS A 182 16.28 -8.63 17.30
C HIS A 182 17.26 -7.46 17.15
N PRO A 183 18.56 -7.64 17.43
CA PRO A 183 19.53 -6.53 17.56
C PRO A 183 19.69 -5.71 16.28
N ALA A 184 19.52 -6.34 15.11
CA ALA A 184 19.62 -5.67 13.82
C ALA A 184 18.54 -4.59 13.58
N LEU A 185 17.41 -4.61 14.32
CA LEU A 185 16.35 -3.62 14.17
C LEU A 185 16.83 -2.18 14.38
N ASN A 186 17.79 -1.97 15.26
CA ASN A 186 18.35 -0.64 15.53
C ASN A 186 19.09 -0.01 14.34
N SER A 187 19.51 -0.83 13.37
CA SER A 187 20.21 -0.39 12.17
C SER A 187 19.32 -0.39 10.92
N CYS A 188 18.05 -0.68 11.08
CA CYS A 188 17.12 -0.78 9.97
C CYS A 188 16.40 0.54 9.69
N ARG A 189 16.01 0.71 8.42
CA ARG A 189 15.11 1.76 7.96
C ARG A 189 13.80 1.13 7.53
N PHE A 190 12.70 1.66 8.04
CA PHE A 190 11.35 1.23 7.68
C PHE A 190 10.62 2.35 6.98
N THR A 191 10.17 2.10 5.75
CA THR A 191 9.30 3.00 4.99
C THR A 191 7.97 2.28 4.74
N ILE A 192 6.88 2.91 5.13
CA ILE A 192 5.56 2.31 5.17
C ILE A 192 4.65 2.99 4.16
N ALA A 193 4.13 2.25 3.21
CA ALA A 193 3.09 2.73 2.30
C ALA A 193 1.77 2.87 3.07
N CYS A 194 1.32 4.11 3.25
CA CYS A 194 0.15 4.45 4.04
C CYS A 194 -0.58 5.66 3.44
N ASP A 195 -1.76 5.43 2.87
CA ASP A 195 -2.57 6.47 2.21
C ASP A 195 -3.67 7.03 3.10
N VAL A 196 -3.79 6.53 4.34
CA VAL A 196 -4.79 7.01 5.30
C VAL A 196 -4.17 7.89 6.37
N GLN A 197 -4.93 8.87 6.84
CA GLN A 197 -4.50 9.86 7.83
C GLN A 197 -5.13 9.64 9.21
N ASN A 198 -5.84 8.52 9.40
CA ASN A 198 -6.59 8.23 10.62
C ASN A 198 -5.70 8.18 11.86
N LEU A 199 -6.23 8.70 12.95
CA LEU A 199 -5.56 8.75 14.24
C LEU A 199 -5.51 7.35 14.89
N PHE A 200 -4.69 7.20 15.90
CA PHE A 200 -4.48 5.90 16.54
C PHE A 200 -5.75 5.38 17.23
N TYR A 201 -6.44 6.24 17.98
CA TYR A 201 -7.71 5.95 18.64
C TYR A 201 -8.69 7.14 18.58
N GLY A 202 -9.89 6.99 19.09
CA GLY A 202 -10.96 7.99 19.10
C GLY A 202 -11.88 7.87 17.87
N PRO A 203 -12.85 8.80 17.71
CA PRO A 203 -13.90 8.70 16.68
C PRO A 203 -13.37 8.59 15.23
N GLU A 204 -12.22 9.20 14.95
CA GLU A 204 -11.52 9.12 13.67
C GLU A 204 -10.37 8.12 13.68
N GLY A 205 -10.28 7.30 14.71
CA GLY A 205 -9.21 6.34 14.96
C GLY A 205 -9.44 4.99 14.33
N ALA A 206 -8.43 4.11 14.52
CA ALA A 206 -8.36 2.79 13.90
C ALA A 206 -9.60 1.91 14.16
N ALA A 207 -10.11 1.89 15.40
CA ALA A 207 -11.21 1.03 15.76
C ALA A 207 -12.52 1.51 15.13
N TYR A 208 -12.89 2.77 15.33
CA TYR A 208 -14.15 3.31 14.82
C TYR A 208 -14.25 3.29 13.30
N VAL A 209 -13.16 3.60 12.60
CA VAL A 209 -13.19 3.71 11.13
C VAL A 209 -13.04 2.35 10.45
N PHE A 210 -12.17 1.48 10.95
CA PHE A 210 -11.78 0.28 10.20
C PHE A 210 -12.23 -1.04 10.81
N ALA A 211 -12.56 -1.12 12.11
CA ALA A 211 -12.93 -2.39 12.74
C ALA A 211 -14.28 -2.95 12.25
N PRO A 212 -15.31 -2.14 11.92
CA PRO A 212 -16.58 -2.67 11.42
C PRO A 212 -16.44 -3.54 10.17
N GLN A 213 -15.67 -3.13 9.16
CA GLN A 213 -15.42 -3.93 7.96
C GLN A 213 -14.67 -5.24 8.23
N LYS A 214 -14.00 -5.33 9.39
CA LYS A 214 -13.28 -6.52 9.87
C LYS A 214 -14.15 -7.42 10.74
N GLY A 215 -15.45 -7.09 10.88
CA GLY A 215 -16.43 -7.89 11.60
C GLY A 215 -16.70 -7.45 13.05
N ALA A 216 -16.23 -6.24 13.44
CA ALA A 216 -16.55 -5.72 14.77
C ALA A 216 -17.97 -5.17 14.84
N ASP A 217 -18.70 -5.55 15.87
CA ASP A 217 -19.91 -4.86 16.32
C ASP A 217 -19.55 -3.61 17.16
N ARG A 218 -20.56 -2.89 17.62
CA ARG A 218 -20.37 -1.65 18.39
C ARG A 218 -19.61 -1.86 19.69
N GLU A 219 -19.91 -2.92 20.43
CA GLU A 219 -19.26 -3.21 21.72
C GLU A 219 -17.77 -3.56 21.49
N MET A 220 -17.47 -4.32 20.45
CA MET A 220 -16.09 -4.61 20.04
C MET A 220 -15.33 -3.35 19.65
N VAL A 221 -15.95 -2.43 18.89
CA VAL A 221 -15.32 -1.16 18.49
C VAL A 221 -14.96 -0.33 19.73
N GLU A 222 -15.88 -0.18 20.69
CA GLU A 222 -15.63 0.55 21.93
C GLU A 222 -14.52 -0.11 22.76
N ALA A 223 -14.50 -1.45 22.85
CA ALA A 223 -13.45 -2.20 23.55
C ALA A 223 -12.08 -2.10 22.87
N LEU A 224 -12.04 -2.16 21.55
CA LEU A 224 -10.81 -2.01 20.76
C LEU A 224 -10.24 -0.59 20.90
N ASP A 225 -11.10 0.43 20.84
CA ASP A 225 -10.67 1.82 21.00
C ASP A 225 -10.09 2.09 22.40
N ALA A 226 -10.75 1.58 23.45
CA ALA A 226 -10.22 1.65 24.83
C ALA A 226 -8.86 0.91 24.94
N GLY A 227 -8.72 -0.22 24.26
CA GLY A 227 -7.46 -0.96 24.19
C GLY A 227 -6.34 -0.17 23.50
N LEU A 228 -6.65 0.48 22.38
CA LEU A 228 -5.72 1.35 21.66
C LEU A 228 -5.30 2.55 22.52
N GLN A 229 -6.26 3.19 23.22
CA GLN A 229 -5.97 4.29 24.12
C GLN A 229 -5.01 3.87 25.25
N ASN A 230 -5.31 2.73 25.90
CA ASN A 230 -4.41 2.17 26.92
C ASN A 230 -3.01 1.90 26.36
N PHE A 231 -2.93 1.29 25.17
CA PHE A 231 -1.65 0.94 24.57
C PHE A 231 -0.85 2.19 24.17
N ALA A 232 -1.50 3.25 23.67
CA ALA A 232 -0.85 4.53 23.38
C ALA A 232 -0.20 5.15 24.63
N GLU A 233 -0.86 5.07 25.80
CA GLU A 233 -0.29 5.53 27.07
C GLU A 233 0.93 4.71 27.46
N VAL A 234 0.87 3.37 27.32
CA VAL A 234 2.01 2.49 27.61
C VAL A 234 3.18 2.76 26.67
N ILE A 235 2.92 2.96 25.37
CA ILE A 235 3.94 3.38 24.40
C ILE A 235 4.60 4.68 24.83
N ARG A 236 3.81 5.71 25.17
CA ARG A 236 4.32 7.01 25.59
C ARG A 236 5.21 6.91 26.82
N HIS A 237 4.80 6.12 27.81
CA HIS A 237 5.60 5.89 29.02
C HIS A 237 6.90 5.14 28.75
N THR A 238 6.88 4.18 27.81
CA THR A 238 8.06 3.33 27.53
C THR A 238 9.05 4.01 26.59
N THR A 239 8.57 4.71 25.57
CA THR A 239 9.40 5.25 24.46
C THR A 239 9.57 6.76 24.52
N GLY A 240 8.75 7.48 25.30
CA GLY A 240 8.65 8.94 25.26
C GLY A 240 7.92 9.49 24.03
N LYS A 241 7.48 8.66 23.09
CA LYS A 241 6.81 9.09 21.86
C LYS A 241 5.29 9.11 22.06
N ASP A 242 4.65 10.19 21.65
CA ASP A 242 3.19 10.28 21.54
C ASP A 242 2.77 10.05 20.10
N ILE A 243 2.07 8.95 19.87
CA ILE A 243 1.55 8.55 18.55
C ILE A 243 0.06 8.81 18.39
N SER A 244 -0.61 9.30 19.44
CA SER A 244 -2.07 9.39 19.53
C SER A 244 -2.68 10.22 18.42
N HIS A 245 -2.01 11.33 18.10
CA HIS A 245 -2.45 12.31 17.08
C HIS A 245 -1.58 12.33 15.83
N HIS A 246 -0.72 11.33 15.64
CA HIS A 246 0.09 11.26 14.43
C HIS A 246 -0.77 10.77 13.26
N PRO A 247 -0.85 11.51 12.15
CA PRO A 247 -1.57 11.09 10.96
C PRO A 247 -1.07 9.73 10.46
N GLY A 248 -1.98 8.81 10.17
CA GLY A 248 -1.64 7.46 9.74
C GLY A 248 -1.31 6.47 10.86
N ALA A 249 -1.23 6.91 12.13
CA ALA A 249 -0.98 5.99 13.25
C ALA A 249 -2.06 4.92 13.39
N GLY A 250 -3.32 5.24 13.01
CA GLY A 250 -4.45 4.30 13.02
C GLY A 250 -4.45 3.30 11.86
N ALA A 251 -3.60 3.47 10.87
CA ALA A 251 -3.53 2.55 9.73
C ALA A 251 -3.29 1.10 10.18
N ALA A 252 -3.91 0.17 9.45
CA ALA A 252 -3.81 -1.27 9.73
C ALA A 252 -4.17 -1.64 11.18
N GLY A 253 -5.23 -1.00 11.73
CA GLY A 253 -5.68 -1.29 13.09
C GLY A 253 -4.70 -0.86 14.18
N GLY A 254 -4.00 0.25 13.94
CA GLY A 254 -3.01 0.83 14.85
C GLY A 254 -1.57 0.35 14.62
N MET A 255 -1.34 -0.55 13.66
CA MET A 255 0.04 -1.00 13.37
C MET A 255 0.93 0.17 12.92
N GLY A 256 0.38 1.16 12.19
CA GLY A 256 1.10 2.38 11.82
C GLY A 256 1.74 3.09 13.01
N GLY A 257 1.00 3.23 14.11
CA GLY A 257 1.51 3.84 15.34
C GLY A 257 2.65 3.05 15.98
N SER A 258 2.54 1.72 16.02
CA SER A 258 3.62 0.87 16.53
C SER A 258 4.88 0.92 15.69
N LEU A 259 4.74 0.94 14.36
CA LEU A 259 5.86 1.11 13.44
C LEU A 259 6.60 2.44 13.68
N LEU A 260 5.86 3.54 13.87
CA LEU A 260 6.42 4.84 14.22
C LEU A 260 7.14 4.82 15.59
N ALA A 261 6.53 4.19 16.59
CA ALA A 261 7.05 4.20 17.97
C ALA A 261 8.31 3.36 18.11
N PHE A 262 8.27 2.11 17.65
CA PHE A 262 9.28 1.09 17.96
C PHE A 262 10.29 0.85 16.85
N LEU A 263 9.91 1.04 15.57
CA LEU A 263 10.78 0.79 14.45
C LEU A 263 11.27 2.07 13.75
N ASN A 264 10.94 3.22 14.33
CA ASN A 264 11.33 4.53 13.79
C ASN A 264 10.95 4.69 12.31
N ALA A 265 9.79 4.13 11.94
CA ALA A 265 9.33 4.08 10.57
C ALA A 265 8.92 5.47 10.04
N GLU A 266 9.06 5.65 8.74
CA GLU A 266 8.52 6.79 8.00
C GLU A 266 7.26 6.35 7.26
N LEU A 267 6.13 7.04 7.48
CA LEU A 267 4.90 6.80 6.71
C LEU A 267 4.94 7.68 5.45
N LYS A 268 4.73 7.08 4.29
CA LYS A 268 4.68 7.77 2.99
C LYS A 268 3.46 7.33 2.20
N PRO A 269 2.88 8.22 1.37
CA PRO A 269 1.92 7.80 0.36
C PRO A 269 2.49 6.69 -0.53
N GLY A 270 1.68 5.66 -0.81
CA GLY A 270 2.13 4.51 -1.59
C GLY A 270 2.66 4.89 -2.95
N ILE A 271 1.99 5.82 -3.63
CA ILE A 271 2.44 6.33 -4.93
C ILE A 271 3.83 6.98 -4.86
N GLN A 272 4.10 7.80 -3.82
CA GLN A 272 5.40 8.44 -3.68
C GLN A 272 6.51 7.38 -3.54
N LEU A 273 6.25 6.35 -2.75
CA LEU A 273 7.17 5.24 -2.52
C LEU A 273 7.46 4.48 -3.81
N MET A 274 6.43 4.21 -4.60
CA MET A 274 6.56 3.57 -5.91
C MET A 274 7.38 4.43 -6.88
N LEU A 275 7.13 5.74 -6.95
CA LEU A 275 7.87 6.65 -7.82
C LEU A 275 9.37 6.73 -7.44
N GLU A 276 9.67 6.73 -6.14
CA GLU A 276 11.05 6.68 -5.64
C GLU A 276 11.73 5.34 -6.04
N ALA A 277 11.05 4.21 -5.81
CA ALA A 277 11.59 2.88 -6.11
C ALA A 277 11.80 2.66 -7.62
N LEU A 278 10.94 3.23 -8.45
CA LEU A 278 11.04 3.19 -9.91
C LEU A 278 12.09 4.14 -10.47
N ASP A 279 12.72 4.99 -9.67
CA ASP A 279 13.54 6.12 -10.13
C ASP A 279 12.84 6.97 -11.20
N PHE A 280 11.53 7.19 -10.96
CA PHE A 280 10.61 7.79 -11.92
C PHE A 280 11.10 9.15 -12.42
N SER A 281 11.57 10.00 -11.51
CA SER A 281 12.04 11.35 -11.83
C SER A 281 13.18 11.35 -12.86
N ASN A 282 14.08 10.36 -12.82
CA ASN A 282 15.14 10.23 -13.81
C ASN A 282 14.61 9.64 -15.14
N LYS A 283 13.70 8.67 -15.05
CA LYS A 283 13.14 8.00 -16.24
C LYS A 283 12.30 8.94 -17.12
N ILE A 284 11.62 9.93 -16.51
CA ILE A 284 10.82 10.92 -17.25
C ILE A 284 11.66 12.05 -17.87
N LYS A 285 12.94 12.17 -17.53
CA LYS A 285 13.79 13.22 -18.12
C LYS A 285 13.70 13.23 -19.64
N SER A 286 13.49 14.43 -20.20
CA SER A 286 13.33 14.67 -21.64
C SER A 286 12.18 13.90 -22.30
N ALA A 287 11.19 13.41 -21.57
CA ALA A 287 9.99 12.89 -22.16
C ALA A 287 9.15 14.02 -22.79
N ASP A 288 8.62 13.77 -23.97
CA ASP A 288 7.70 14.71 -24.65
C ASP A 288 6.28 14.63 -24.04
N LEU A 289 5.94 13.46 -23.48
CA LEU A 289 4.60 13.18 -22.92
C LEU A 289 4.67 12.07 -21.88
N ILE A 290 3.84 12.18 -20.86
CA ILE A 290 3.53 11.09 -19.94
C ILE A 290 2.07 10.70 -20.12
N ILE A 291 1.81 9.39 -20.19
CA ILE A 291 0.46 8.84 -20.18
C ILE A 291 0.28 8.10 -18.85
N THR A 292 -0.70 8.54 -18.09
CA THR A 292 -1.14 7.86 -16.86
C THR A 292 -2.60 7.44 -16.98
N GLY A 293 -3.10 6.63 -16.05
CA GLY A 293 -4.50 6.22 -16.07
C GLY A 293 -4.88 5.33 -14.90
N GLU A 294 -6.18 5.09 -14.79
CA GLU A 294 -6.81 4.21 -13.81
C GLU A 294 -8.19 3.74 -14.30
N GLY A 295 -8.81 2.78 -13.60
CA GLY A 295 -10.13 2.28 -13.97
C GLY A 295 -11.25 3.32 -13.90
N LYS A 296 -11.25 4.18 -12.86
CA LYS A 296 -12.21 5.27 -12.68
C LYS A 296 -11.49 6.52 -12.18
N ALA A 297 -11.61 7.61 -12.92
CA ALA A 297 -11.09 8.92 -12.57
C ALA A 297 -12.21 9.83 -12.04
N ASP A 298 -12.04 10.33 -10.82
CA ASP A 298 -12.92 11.24 -10.10
C ASP A 298 -12.10 12.17 -9.18
N ARG A 299 -12.74 12.90 -8.27
CA ARG A 299 -12.05 13.74 -7.27
C ARG A 299 -11.02 12.98 -6.43
N GLN A 300 -11.27 11.70 -6.15
CA GLN A 300 -10.33 10.89 -5.39
C GLN A 300 -9.01 10.65 -6.14
N THR A 301 -9.03 10.73 -7.48
CA THR A 301 -7.81 10.68 -8.32
C THR A 301 -6.79 11.73 -7.89
N LEU A 302 -7.25 12.91 -7.43
CA LEU A 302 -6.41 14.01 -6.97
C LEU A 302 -5.94 13.87 -5.51
N MET A 303 -6.43 12.87 -4.78
CA MET A 303 -6.15 12.66 -3.35
C MET A 303 -5.03 11.64 -3.10
N GLY A 304 -3.94 11.71 -3.87
CA GLY A 304 -2.75 10.88 -3.64
C GLY A 304 -2.72 9.54 -4.37
N LYS A 305 -3.62 9.32 -5.35
CA LYS A 305 -3.57 8.14 -6.22
C LYS A 305 -2.49 8.28 -7.30
N VAL A 306 -2.28 7.20 -8.07
CA VAL A 306 -1.27 7.13 -9.14
C VAL A 306 -1.29 8.35 -10.06
N PRO A 307 -2.42 8.77 -10.67
CA PRO A 307 -2.37 9.88 -11.61
C PRO A 307 -1.95 11.20 -10.98
N SER A 308 -2.34 11.47 -9.73
CA SER A 308 -1.92 12.72 -9.04
C SER A 308 -0.43 12.72 -8.68
N GLY A 309 0.12 11.58 -8.27
CA GLY A 309 1.54 11.44 -8.01
C GLY A 309 2.39 11.62 -9.28
N ILE A 310 1.97 11.02 -10.38
CA ILE A 310 2.59 11.18 -11.70
C ILE A 310 2.55 12.65 -12.14
N LEU A 311 1.39 13.30 -12.04
CA LEU A 311 1.23 14.71 -12.40
C LEU A 311 2.14 15.62 -11.56
N ALA A 312 2.27 15.35 -10.27
CA ALA A 312 3.13 16.12 -9.37
C ALA A 312 4.62 16.02 -9.75
N GLU A 313 5.10 14.81 -10.11
CA GLU A 313 6.48 14.62 -10.57
C GLU A 313 6.73 15.22 -11.96
N ALA A 314 5.80 15.05 -12.88
CA ALA A 314 5.88 15.61 -14.24
C ALA A 314 5.98 17.13 -14.25
N ARG A 315 5.22 17.80 -13.38
CA ARG A 315 5.25 19.27 -13.20
C ARG A 315 6.61 19.82 -12.81
N LYS A 316 7.39 19.08 -12.02
CA LYS A 316 8.75 19.51 -11.63
C LYS A 316 9.68 19.66 -12.84
N GLN A 317 9.33 19.00 -13.95
CA GLN A 317 10.11 18.97 -15.18
C GLN A 317 9.35 19.59 -16.39
N ASN A 318 8.16 20.18 -16.15
CA ASN A 318 7.30 20.76 -17.17
C ASN A 318 6.93 19.79 -18.30
N ILE A 319 6.66 18.51 -17.97
CA ILE A 319 6.27 17.49 -18.93
C ILE A 319 4.74 17.38 -18.94
N PRO A 320 4.08 17.44 -20.11
CA PRO A 320 2.64 17.27 -20.23
C PRO A 320 2.21 15.86 -19.82
N VAL A 321 1.04 15.75 -19.15
CA VAL A 321 0.48 14.48 -18.67
C VAL A 321 -0.94 14.31 -19.21
N ILE A 322 -1.20 13.18 -19.84
CA ILE A 322 -2.53 12.75 -20.26
C ILE A 322 -3.03 11.69 -19.28
N LEU A 323 -4.30 11.82 -18.90
CA LEU A 323 -5.02 10.88 -18.05
C LEU A 323 -5.99 10.03 -18.89
N LEU A 324 -5.83 8.71 -18.85
CA LEU A 324 -6.74 7.72 -19.41
C LEU A 324 -7.58 7.08 -18.31
N ALA A 325 -8.89 6.93 -18.51
CA ALA A 325 -9.73 6.22 -17.55
C ALA A 325 -10.84 5.42 -18.22
N GLY A 326 -11.25 4.33 -17.57
CA GLY A 326 -12.41 3.54 -18.01
C GLY A 326 -13.73 4.30 -17.83
N ASN A 327 -13.86 5.03 -16.72
CA ASN A 327 -14.94 5.97 -16.45
C ASN A 327 -14.37 7.28 -15.95
N ILE A 328 -14.99 8.41 -16.32
CA ILE A 328 -14.58 9.73 -15.88
C ILE A 328 -15.77 10.43 -15.24
N GLU A 329 -15.60 10.85 -14.01
CA GLU A 329 -16.45 11.79 -13.31
C GLU A 329 -15.61 13.05 -13.00
N ASP A 330 -16.25 14.20 -12.77
CA ASP A 330 -15.57 15.46 -12.41
C ASP A 330 -14.46 15.91 -13.42
N SER A 331 -14.69 15.70 -14.72
CA SER A 331 -13.73 15.99 -15.81
C SER A 331 -13.11 17.39 -15.72
N ASP A 332 -13.91 18.42 -15.41
CA ASP A 332 -13.45 19.81 -15.33
C ASP A 332 -12.44 20.03 -14.20
N GLU A 333 -12.65 19.37 -13.05
CA GLU A 333 -11.73 19.43 -11.92
C GLU A 333 -10.39 18.74 -12.24
N LEU A 334 -10.45 17.59 -12.93
CA LEU A 334 -9.26 16.89 -13.38
C LEU A 334 -8.44 17.72 -14.38
N GLN A 335 -9.10 18.41 -15.32
CA GLN A 335 -8.42 19.33 -16.23
C GLN A 335 -7.83 20.54 -15.50
N GLN A 336 -8.58 21.16 -14.59
CA GLN A 336 -8.09 22.26 -13.76
C GLN A 336 -6.91 21.84 -12.87
N ALA A 337 -6.84 20.57 -12.48
CA ALA A 337 -5.69 20.01 -11.79
C ALA A 337 -4.44 19.96 -12.67
N GLY A 338 -4.52 20.20 -13.99
CA GLY A 338 -3.42 20.44 -14.92
C GLY A 338 -3.00 19.22 -15.73
N PHE A 339 -3.87 18.23 -15.91
CA PHE A 339 -3.71 17.26 -16.97
C PHE A 339 -3.90 17.98 -18.33
N GLU A 340 -3.00 17.70 -19.29
CA GLU A 340 -3.09 18.21 -20.66
C GLU A 340 -4.35 17.73 -21.39
N GLY A 341 -4.81 16.52 -21.04
CA GLY A 341 -6.07 15.94 -21.48
C GLY A 341 -6.53 14.81 -20.60
N VAL A 342 -7.86 14.66 -20.51
CA VAL A 342 -8.54 13.59 -19.77
C VAL A 342 -9.42 12.84 -20.74
N PHE A 343 -9.16 11.55 -20.97
CA PHE A 343 -9.82 10.77 -22.01
C PHE A 343 -10.42 9.48 -21.45
N SER A 344 -11.71 9.26 -21.75
CA SER A 344 -12.31 7.93 -21.55
C SER A 344 -11.78 6.97 -22.61
N VAL A 345 -11.34 5.79 -22.17
CA VAL A 345 -10.96 4.72 -23.08
C VAL A 345 -12.18 3.99 -23.65
N ASN A 346 -13.30 4.06 -22.95
CA ASN A 346 -14.52 3.38 -23.38
C ASN A 346 -15.30 4.22 -24.39
N PRO A 347 -15.74 3.64 -25.51
CA PRO A 347 -16.62 4.30 -26.44
C PRO A 347 -17.98 4.57 -25.79
N PRO A 348 -18.73 5.58 -26.28
CA PRO A 348 -20.08 5.85 -25.79
C PRO A 348 -20.98 4.60 -25.91
N PHE A 349 -21.83 4.40 -24.91
CA PHE A 349 -22.85 3.33 -24.86
C PHE A 349 -22.35 1.89 -24.74
N ILE A 350 -21.06 1.64 -24.50
CA ILE A 350 -20.58 0.31 -24.18
C ILE A 350 -21.13 -0.14 -22.81
N SER A 351 -21.53 -1.39 -22.68
CA SER A 351 -21.94 -1.91 -21.38
C SER A 351 -20.74 -2.10 -20.46
N LEU A 352 -20.97 -1.99 -19.13
CA LEU A 352 -19.90 -2.22 -18.15
C LEU A 352 -19.32 -3.64 -18.29
N GLU A 353 -20.18 -4.63 -18.50
CA GLU A 353 -19.77 -6.03 -18.67
C GLU A 353 -18.82 -6.20 -19.87
N GLU A 354 -19.12 -5.56 -20.98
CA GLU A 354 -18.27 -5.59 -22.18
C GLU A 354 -16.98 -4.80 -21.97
N ALA A 355 -17.06 -3.60 -21.38
CA ALA A 355 -15.90 -2.76 -21.09
C ALA A 355 -14.90 -3.42 -20.13
N MET A 356 -15.38 -4.29 -19.22
CA MET A 356 -14.56 -5.03 -18.26
C MET A 356 -13.90 -6.29 -18.83
N ARG A 357 -14.10 -6.63 -20.10
CA ARG A 357 -13.37 -7.72 -20.75
C ARG A 357 -11.95 -7.28 -21.07
N PRO A 358 -10.90 -8.00 -20.64
CA PRO A 358 -9.51 -7.59 -20.82
C PRO A 358 -9.14 -7.27 -22.29
N GLU A 359 -9.59 -8.08 -23.23
CA GLU A 359 -9.33 -7.89 -24.65
C GLU A 359 -9.99 -6.63 -25.22
N VAL A 360 -11.18 -6.27 -24.72
CA VAL A 360 -11.91 -5.04 -25.09
C VAL A 360 -11.21 -3.83 -24.51
N ALA A 361 -10.84 -3.89 -23.22
CA ALA A 361 -10.12 -2.81 -22.55
C ALA A 361 -8.77 -2.52 -23.21
N CYS A 362 -7.97 -3.54 -23.51
CA CYS A 362 -6.71 -3.37 -24.27
C CYS A 362 -6.92 -2.67 -25.61
N LYS A 363 -7.88 -3.14 -26.40
CA LYS A 363 -8.20 -2.54 -27.70
C LYS A 363 -8.65 -1.08 -27.57
N ASN A 364 -9.49 -0.79 -26.58
CA ASN A 364 -10.00 0.55 -26.33
C ASN A 364 -8.87 1.51 -25.91
N ILE A 365 -7.97 1.08 -25.03
CA ILE A 365 -6.79 1.86 -24.62
C ILE A 365 -5.92 2.16 -25.85
N GLN A 366 -5.57 1.14 -26.65
CA GLN A 366 -4.77 1.31 -27.85
C GLN A 366 -5.40 2.32 -28.82
N GLN A 367 -6.66 2.15 -29.18
CA GLN A 367 -7.38 3.04 -30.11
C GLN A 367 -7.49 4.48 -29.59
N THR A 368 -7.70 4.65 -28.28
CA THR A 368 -7.76 5.98 -27.67
C THR A 368 -6.41 6.68 -27.79
N VAL A 369 -5.31 5.98 -27.48
CA VAL A 369 -3.96 6.52 -27.63
C VAL A 369 -3.63 6.84 -29.08
N GLU A 370 -3.96 5.99 -30.02
CA GLU A 370 -3.81 6.26 -31.47
C GLU A 370 -4.55 7.53 -31.90
N SER A 371 -5.78 7.70 -31.41
CA SER A 371 -6.59 8.90 -31.71
C SER A 371 -5.98 10.18 -31.14
N ILE A 372 -5.42 10.12 -29.93
CA ILE A 372 -4.73 11.25 -29.31
C ILE A 372 -3.48 11.63 -30.09
N CYS A 373 -2.70 10.65 -30.52
CA CYS A 373 -1.45 10.85 -31.26
C CYS A 373 -1.63 11.38 -32.68
N LYS A 374 -2.82 11.26 -33.26
CA LYS A 374 -3.16 11.81 -34.60
C LYS A 374 -3.55 13.27 -34.60
N LYS A 375 -3.83 13.85 -33.43
CA LYS A 375 -4.18 15.25 -33.25
C LYS A 375 -2.94 16.10 -33.03
#